data_e374d1d786a179aaf4b840a2246e4c68
#
_entry.id   e374d1d786a179aaf4b840a2246e4c68
#
_cell.length_a   1.000
_cell.length_b   1.000
_cell.length_c   1.000
_cell.angle_alpha   90.00
_cell.angle_beta   90.00
_cell.angle_gamma   90.00
#
_symmetry.space_group_name_H-M   'P 1'
#
loop_
_entity.id
_entity.type
_entity.pdbx_description
1 polymer ?
#
loop_
_entity_poly.entity_id
_entity_poly.type
_entity_poly.pdbx_seq_one_letter_code
_entity_poly.pdbx_strand_id
1 'polypeptide(L)'
;MRLRSPRPLSTAAVLLATLAASLLPATASHAADTSVTVDFATSGGAPTYHASGTIYGMAPDGSLPQDHFFKDIKWHFMRAGGAQLNSGGYATSLADYQTRWNSTLAQYRRTVALGGTFVLLPHDLWGADGTTSQGWPGDNGSWTQFDNFVTQLISDVKANNMTVQWDLWNEPDGRNFWGASQSQYLQMWSRFYAKVRAAFPNQLIVGPSTASQPNTSNTWWTTYLSYVKANNVAPDIYSWHDEPGDPVTDVGRANSTLTAAGLTNSRPYQINEYATLSMQSPGGGAWFIGRLERAGADGLRGNWGGGTNLHDYEANLLTKNSAGQYVPLGEWFMYRSYGSQSGNIVNLIPGTGTDGLATKDNTAKNAKILLGSNGNTGTVTVNLTGLNTTSVVESGKVRAVLQRVPYNNGAAVTGPETISDTTLTVSNNSTSVSVPWSNAKDGYTITLLPPSDTTVSTVAVSQNSGQCLDDTDLSTANGTQYQQYYCEGGYQQMLDLKPVAGRTNTYTIVNELSGKCLDVSGASTVDGAAVAQYTCNGQTNQMFTLSPVTALGNSHDYQLVAVHSGKCIDVSNVSTQPRALIHQWTCDAASTLGTKKNQIWRLQGKA
;
A
#
# COMPACT_ATOMS: atom_id res chain seq x y z
N MET A 1 33.22 15.66 68.45
CA MET A 1 32.91 15.85 69.88
C MET A 1 31.40 15.77 70.05
N ARG A 2 30.92 14.78 70.80
CA ARG A 2 29.62 14.62 71.51
C ARG A 2 28.33 14.87 70.73
N LEU A 3 27.54 13.78 70.47
CA LEU A 3 26.61 13.00 71.30
C LEU A 3 25.30 13.76 71.68
N ARG A 4 24.13 13.36 71.18
CA ARG A 4 23.12 12.46 71.80
C ARG A 4 21.71 12.77 71.27
N SER A 5 21.02 11.70 70.93
CA SER A 5 19.56 11.55 70.85
C SER A 5 18.90 11.61 72.29
N PRO A 6 17.57 11.54 72.54
CA PRO A 6 16.60 10.61 71.89
C PRO A 6 15.14 11.18 71.73
N ARG A 7 14.31 10.27 71.21
CA ARG A 7 12.85 10.28 71.02
C ARG A 7 11.99 10.63 72.23
N PRO A 8 10.64 10.91 72.05
CA PRO A 8 9.71 9.81 72.21
C PRO A 8 8.55 9.72 71.18
N LEU A 9 7.96 8.53 71.16
CA LEU A 9 6.77 8.06 70.46
C LEU A 9 5.49 8.78 70.92
N SER A 10 4.58 8.99 69.96
CA SER A 10 3.14 9.09 70.23
C SER A 10 2.37 8.20 69.26
N THR A 11 1.68 7.24 69.84
CA THR A 11 0.70 6.33 69.27
C THR A 11 -0.50 7.10 68.71
N ALA A 12 -0.82 6.90 67.43
CA ALA A 12 -2.13 7.25 66.89
C ALA A 12 -2.75 6.00 66.26
N ALA A 13 -3.95 5.69 66.67
CA ALA A 13 -4.74 4.52 66.32
C ALA A 13 -5.10 4.55 64.83
N VAL A 14 -4.89 3.40 64.15
CA VAL A 14 -5.34 3.17 62.81
C VAL A 14 -6.77 2.63 62.86
N LEU A 15 -7.73 3.43 62.40
CA LEU A 15 -9.07 3.00 62.04
C LEU A 15 -8.99 2.31 60.68
N LEU A 16 -9.18 0.98 60.62
CA LEU A 16 -9.43 0.27 59.40
C LEU A 16 -10.87 0.54 58.94
N ALA A 17 -11.02 1.38 57.92
CA ALA A 17 -12.23 1.44 57.11
C ALA A 17 -12.11 0.43 55.97
N THR A 18 -12.80 -0.67 56.05
CA THR A 18 -12.96 -1.63 54.94
C THR A 18 -13.89 -1.00 53.89
N LEU A 19 -13.31 -0.42 52.82
CA LEU A 19 -14.05 -0.14 51.60
C LEU A 19 -14.27 -1.46 50.85
N ALA A 20 -15.50 -2.00 50.87
CA ALA A 20 -15.95 -2.99 49.93
C ALA A 20 -16.06 -2.32 48.54
N ALA A 21 -15.00 -2.42 47.72
CA ALA A 21 -15.08 -2.10 46.32
C ALA A 21 -15.94 -3.16 45.64
N SER A 22 -17.18 -2.83 45.32
CA SER A 22 -18.00 -3.59 44.40
C SER A 22 -17.33 -3.56 43.02
N LEU A 23 -16.69 -4.68 42.64
CA LEU A 23 -16.30 -4.96 41.28
C LEU A 23 -17.57 -5.04 40.43
N LEU A 24 -18.01 -3.93 39.88
CA LEU A 24 -18.91 -3.94 38.73
C LEU A 24 -18.09 -4.56 37.57
N PRO A 25 -18.61 -5.59 36.89
CA PRO A 25 -17.97 -6.06 35.69
C PRO A 25 -17.88 -4.88 34.74
N ALA A 26 -16.67 -4.56 34.28
CA ALA A 26 -16.50 -3.62 33.17
C ALA A 26 -17.32 -4.20 32.01
N THR A 27 -18.43 -3.58 31.70
CA THR A 27 -19.16 -3.86 30.47
C THR A 27 -18.14 -3.56 29.36
N ALA A 28 -17.73 -4.60 28.64
CA ALA A 28 -16.97 -4.40 27.42
C ALA A 28 -17.80 -3.43 26.57
N SER A 29 -17.25 -2.24 26.33
CA SER A 29 -17.82 -1.30 25.39
C SER A 29 -17.78 -2.01 24.03
N HIS A 30 -18.89 -2.62 23.65
CA HIS A 30 -19.05 -3.06 22.26
C HIS A 30 -19.07 -1.78 21.45
N ALA A 31 -18.10 -1.62 20.55
CA ALA A 31 -18.19 -0.59 19.55
C ALA A 31 -19.54 -0.76 18.83
N ALA A 32 -20.27 0.34 18.64
CA ALA A 32 -21.54 0.27 17.95
C ALA A 32 -21.31 -0.31 16.54
N ASP A 33 -22.15 -1.24 16.14
CA ASP A 33 -22.13 -1.77 14.78
C ASP A 33 -22.24 -0.59 13.80
N THR A 34 -21.37 -0.58 12.82
CA THR A 34 -21.38 0.43 11.75
C THR A 34 -21.79 -0.21 10.44
N SER A 35 -22.32 0.60 9.54
CA SER A 35 -22.66 0.13 8.20
C SER A 35 -22.04 0.99 7.13
N VAL A 36 -21.68 0.34 6.03
CA VAL A 36 -21.24 0.95 4.77
C VAL A 36 -22.23 0.55 3.70
N THR A 37 -22.58 1.44 2.78
CA THR A 37 -23.46 1.11 1.66
C THR A 37 -22.70 1.27 0.35
N VAL A 38 -22.74 0.24 -0.50
CA VAL A 38 -22.21 0.27 -1.86
C VAL A 38 -23.37 0.24 -2.84
N ASP A 39 -23.52 1.31 -3.62
CA ASP A 39 -24.59 1.43 -4.61
C ASP A 39 -24.07 1.16 -6.02
N PHE A 40 -24.26 -0.06 -6.48
CA PHE A 40 -23.87 -0.49 -7.82
C PHE A 40 -24.74 0.10 -8.95
N ALA A 41 -25.86 0.75 -8.64
CA ALA A 41 -26.66 1.46 -9.65
C ALA A 41 -25.94 2.72 -10.16
N THR A 42 -24.98 3.25 -9.39
CA THR A 42 -24.18 4.40 -9.80
C THR A 42 -23.02 3.97 -10.72
N SER A 43 -22.44 4.92 -11.44
CA SER A 43 -21.27 4.69 -12.27
C SER A 43 -20.47 5.99 -12.37
N GLY A 44 -19.28 5.99 -11.76
CA GLY A 44 -18.24 6.99 -11.95
C GLY A 44 -17.30 6.65 -13.12
N GLY A 45 -16.14 7.27 -13.16
CA GLY A 45 -15.06 6.91 -14.08
C GLY A 45 -14.34 5.62 -13.66
N ALA A 46 -13.33 5.25 -14.42
CA ALA A 46 -12.37 4.22 -14.02
C ALA A 46 -11.58 4.68 -12.78
N PRO A 47 -11.04 3.75 -11.98
CA PRO A 47 -10.10 4.10 -10.91
C PRO A 47 -8.93 4.92 -11.46
N THR A 48 -8.57 5.97 -10.76
CA THR A 48 -7.50 6.89 -11.18
C THR A 48 -6.20 6.63 -10.45
N TYR A 49 -6.24 5.81 -9.41
CA TYR A 49 -5.11 5.41 -8.57
C TYR A 49 -4.44 6.59 -7.84
N HIS A 50 -5.21 7.63 -7.52
CA HIS A 50 -4.75 8.84 -6.84
C HIS A 50 -3.90 8.57 -5.59
N ALA A 51 -4.14 7.48 -4.86
CA ALA A 51 -3.39 7.14 -3.65
C ALA A 51 -2.03 6.46 -3.90
N SER A 52 -1.69 6.12 -5.15
CA SER A 52 -0.51 5.29 -5.47
C SER A 52 0.74 6.13 -5.76
N GLY A 53 1.00 7.17 -4.98
CA GLY A 53 2.25 7.93 -4.99
C GLY A 53 3.03 7.75 -3.69
N THR A 54 4.34 8.04 -3.73
CA THR A 54 5.21 8.00 -2.55
C THR A 54 6.15 9.19 -2.49
N ILE A 55 6.53 9.60 -1.27
CA ILE A 55 7.75 10.36 -1.09
C ILE A 55 8.90 9.36 -0.95
N TYR A 56 9.95 9.51 -1.72
CA TYR A 56 11.09 8.59 -1.71
C TYR A 56 10.69 7.09 -1.79
N GLY A 57 11.40 6.23 -1.06
CA GLY A 57 11.09 4.79 -0.98
C GLY A 57 11.86 3.91 -1.96
N MET A 58 12.71 4.51 -2.81
CA MET A 58 13.68 3.82 -3.67
C MET A 58 15.09 3.97 -3.13
N ALA A 59 15.98 2.99 -3.40
CA ALA A 59 17.40 3.12 -3.14
C ALA A 59 17.99 4.37 -3.80
N PRO A 60 19.05 5.00 -3.22
CA PRO A 60 19.64 6.23 -3.77
C PRO A 60 20.13 6.11 -5.22
N ASP A 61 20.50 4.91 -5.65
CA ASP A 61 20.91 4.60 -7.02
C ASP A 61 19.76 4.17 -7.94
N GLY A 62 18.54 4.16 -7.43
CA GLY A 62 17.33 3.76 -8.13
C GLY A 62 17.20 2.24 -8.35
N SER A 63 18.06 1.38 -7.82
CA SER A 63 18.11 -0.05 -8.16
C SER A 63 17.04 -0.91 -7.48
N LEU A 64 16.60 -0.52 -6.29
CA LEU A 64 15.70 -1.31 -5.42
C LEU A 64 14.59 -0.45 -4.83
N PRO A 65 13.48 -1.04 -4.31
CA PRO A 65 13.03 -2.44 -4.41
C PRO A 65 12.73 -2.90 -5.85
N GLN A 66 12.36 -4.19 -6.03
CA GLN A 66 12.04 -4.76 -7.34
C GLN A 66 10.84 -4.09 -8.00
N ASP A 67 10.82 -4.06 -9.32
CA ASP A 67 9.81 -3.34 -10.14
C ASP A 67 8.37 -3.75 -9.88
N HIS A 68 8.12 -5.04 -9.58
CA HIS A 68 6.76 -5.53 -9.39
C HIS A 68 6.08 -4.88 -8.19
N PHE A 69 6.81 -4.54 -7.13
CA PHE A 69 6.23 -3.85 -5.97
C PHE A 69 5.57 -2.54 -6.37
N PHE A 70 6.21 -1.77 -7.24
CA PHE A 70 5.66 -0.51 -7.77
C PHE A 70 4.56 -0.74 -8.82
N LYS A 71 4.78 -1.65 -9.77
CA LYS A 71 3.85 -1.89 -10.89
C LYS A 71 2.52 -2.45 -10.43
N ASP A 72 2.54 -3.38 -9.48
CA ASP A 72 1.34 -4.09 -9.01
C ASP A 72 0.39 -3.18 -8.22
N ILE A 73 0.90 -2.10 -7.62
CA ILE A 73 0.09 -1.10 -6.94
C ILE A 73 -0.33 0.08 -7.85
N LYS A 74 -0.06 0.01 -9.15
CA LYS A 74 -0.28 1.14 -10.09
C LYS A 74 0.41 2.43 -9.64
N TRP A 75 1.58 2.30 -9.04
CA TRP A 75 2.37 3.43 -8.59
C TRP A 75 2.74 4.38 -9.74
N HIS A 76 2.58 5.69 -9.53
CA HIS A 76 2.75 6.66 -10.60
C HIS A 76 3.28 8.04 -10.17
N PHE A 77 3.56 8.27 -8.89
CA PHE A 77 4.22 9.48 -8.43
C PHE A 77 5.38 9.19 -7.47
N MET A 78 6.49 9.89 -7.66
CA MET A 78 7.60 9.96 -6.70
C MET A 78 8.01 11.40 -6.46
N ARG A 79 8.07 11.81 -5.19
CA ARG A 79 8.58 13.11 -4.75
C ARG A 79 9.93 12.92 -4.09
N ALA A 80 11.00 13.54 -4.63
CA ALA A 80 12.34 13.38 -4.11
C ALA A 80 13.29 14.52 -4.56
N GLY A 81 14.36 14.71 -3.79
CA GLY A 81 15.42 15.71 -4.04
C GLY A 81 16.76 15.38 -3.36
N GLY A 82 16.99 14.10 -2.98
CA GLY A 82 18.24 13.66 -2.37
C GLY A 82 18.40 14.00 -0.89
N ALA A 83 17.27 14.12 -0.14
CA ALA A 83 17.31 14.33 1.31
C ALA A 83 18.02 13.19 2.05
N GLN A 84 18.52 13.49 3.25
CA GLN A 84 19.11 12.53 4.20
C GLN A 84 20.25 11.66 3.63
N LEU A 85 20.81 12.03 2.49
CA LEU A 85 22.11 11.50 2.04
C LEU A 85 23.22 12.14 2.89
N ASN A 86 24.36 11.46 2.99
CA ASN A 86 25.53 12.01 3.70
C ASN A 86 26.16 13.16 2.89
N SER A 87 25.43 14.26 2.77
CA SER A 87 25.74 15.42 1.94
C SER A 87 24.92 16.64 2.38
N GLY A 88 25.54 17.82 2.41
CA GLY A 88 24.89 19.07 2.84
C GLY A 88 24.10 19.81 1.76
N GLY A 89 24.05 19.31 0.52
CA GLY A 89 23.38 19.97 -0.60
C GLY A 89 24.10 21.23 -1.11
N TYR A 90 23.42 21.99 -1.99
CA TYR A 90 23.99 23.18 -2.66
C TYR A 90 24.42 24.29 -1.70
N ALA A 91 23.68 24.45 -0.61
CA ALA A 91 24.04 25.46 0.41
C ALA A 91 25.41 25.22 1.03
N THR A 92 25.89 23.96 1.06
CA THR A 92 27.21 23.58 1.56
C THR A 92 28.28 23.70 0.49
N SER A 93 28.08 23.01 -0.62
CA SER A 93 29.03 23.03 -1.75
C SER A 93 28.42 22.47 -3.02
N LEU A 94 29.05 22.76 -4.17
CA LEU A 94 28.68 22.15 -5.44
C LEU A 94 28.91 20.63 -5.46
N ALA A 95 29.90 20.12 -4.75
CA ALA A 95 30.17 18.67 -4.63
C ALA A 95 29.04 17.97 -3.84
N ASP A 96 28.56 18.60 -2.77
CA ASP A 96 27.43 18.09 -2.00
C ASP A 96 26.15 18.10 -2.83
N TYR A 97 25.89 19.17 -3.57
CA TYR A 97 24.79 19.22 -4.54
C TYR A 97 24.89 18.08 -5.55
N GLN A 98 26.06 17.84 -6.13
CA GLN A 98 26.26 16.79 -7.12
C GLN A 98 25.97 15.39 -6.55
N THR A 99 26.29 15.15 -5.28
CA THR A 99 25.98 13.89 -4.60
C THR A 99 24.46 13.67 -4.53
N ARG A 100 23.70 14.68 -4.11
CA ARG A 100 22.23 14.63 -4.06
C ARG A 100 21.61 14.57 -5.45
N TRP A 101 22.16 15.32 -6.40
CA TRP A 101 21.71 15.34 -7.79
C TRP A 101 21.84 13.96 -8.45
N ASN A 102 22.97 13.28 -8.27
CA ASN A 102 23.18 11.95 -8.84
C ASN A 102 22.13 10.95 -8.37
N SER A 103 21.80 10.95 -7.10
CA SER A 103 20.73 10.12 -6.55
C SER A 103 19.37 10.53 -7.12
N THR A 104 19.07 11.82 -7.13
CA THR A 104 17.82 12.36 -7.70
C THR A 104 17.63 11.95 -9.16
N LEU A 105 18.68 12.05 -9.96
CA LEU A 105 18.68 11.65 -11.37
C LEU A 105 18.48 10.14 -11.56
N ALA A 106 19.10 9.32 -10.71
CA ALA A 106 18.92 7.87 -10.76
C ALA A 106 17.47 7.47 -10.44
N GLN A 107 16.90 8.04 -9.38
CA GLN A 107 15.51 7.84 -8.99
C GLN A 107 14.52 8.38 -10.04
N TYR A 108 14.79 9.54 -10.65
CA TYR A 108 14.03 10.06 -11.78
C TYR A 108 13.98 9.06 -12.94
N ARG A 109 15.14 8.57 -13.37
CA ARG A 109 15.24 7.63 -14.50
C ARG A 109 14.43 6.37 -14.25
N ARG A 110 14.50 5.85 -13.03
CA ARG A 110 13.71 4.69 -12.66
C ARG A 110 12.21 4.99 -12.58
N THR A 111 11.83 6.13 -12.01
CA THR A 111 10.44 6.57 -11.96
C THR A 111 9.81 6.57 -13.36
N VAL A 112 10.51 7.16 -14.33
CA VAL A 112 10.07 7.20 -15.73
C VAL A 112 10.01 5.80 -16.35
N ALA A 113 11.02 4.95 -16.08
CA ALA A 113 11.03 3.57 -16.56
C ALA A 113 9.87 2.73 -16.02
N LEU A 114 9.40 3.04 -14.80
CA LEU A 114 8.20 2.44 -14.19
C LEU A 114 6.89 3.06 -14.69
N GLY A 115 6.94 4.10 -15.51
CA GLY A 115 5.76 4.81 -16.03
C GLY A 115 5.24 5.92 -15.11
N GLY A 116 6.00 6.29 -14.08
CA GLY A 116 5.61 7.30 -13.10
C GLY A 116 6.03 8.73 -13.47
N THR A 117 5.45 9.68 -12.74
CA THR A 117 5.78 11.11 -12.78
C THR A 117 6.68 11.48 -11.60
N PHE A 118 7.74 12.22 -11.86
CA PHE A 118 8.68 12.65 -10.82
C PHE A 118 8.35 14.07 -10.36
N VAL A 119 8.14 14.24 -9.06
CA VAL A 119 7.98 15.52 -8.38
C VAL A 119 9.35 15.91 -7.79
N LEU A 120 10.03 16.81 -8.48
CA LEU A 120 11.36 17.26 -8.10
C LEU A 120 11.28 18.24 -6.93
N LEU A 121 12.02 17.98 -5.86
CA LEU A 121 12.02 18.77 -4.62
C LEU A 121 13.35 19.55 -4.46
N PRO A 122 13.46 20.80 -4.97
CA PRO A 122 14.65 21.64 -4.84
C PRO A 122 15.09 21.91 -3.39
N HIS A 123 14.14 21.96 -2.44
CA HIS A 123 14.43 22.06 -1.01
C HIS A 123 15.51 21.09 -0.54
N ASP A 124 15.40 19.82 -0.93
CA ASP A 124 16.34 18.79 -0.52
C ASP A 124 17.70 18.93 -1.24
N LEU A 125 17.67 19.28 -2.52
CA LEU A 125 18.91 19.58 -3.28
C LEU A 125 19.63 20.81 -2.75
N TRP A 126 18.90 21.78 -2.20
CA TRP A 126 19.49 22.89 -1.46
C TRP A 126 20.22 22.43 -0.19
N GLY A 127 19.66 21.44 0.52
CA GLY A 127 20.18 20.93 1.77
C GLY A 127 19.45 21.41 3.02
N ALA A 128 18.16 21.76 2.89
CA ALA A 128 17.35 22.26 3.99
C ALA A 128 16.62 21.16 4.80
N ASP A 129 16.81 19.90 4.47
CA ASP A 129 16.18 18.70 5.04
C ASP A 129 16.66 18.30 6.45
N GLY A 130 16.90 19.30 7.32
CA GLY A 130 17.36 19.12 8.70
C GLY A 130 18.62 19.89 9.05
N THR A 131 19.15 20.71 8.14
CA THR A 131 20.31 21.56 8.37
C THR A 131 19.91 23.02 8.49
N THR A 132 19.62 23.47 9.70
CA THR A 132 19.36 24.89 9.99
C THR A 132 20.66 25.73 10.07
N SER A 133 21.83 25.12 9.99
CA SER A 133 23.13 25.79 10.22
C SER A 133 23.65 26.62 9.04
N GLN A 134 22.99 26.55 7.88
CA GLN A 134 23.53 27.12 6.64
C GLN A 134 22.84 28.39 6.14
N GLY A 135 21.85 28.89 6.90
CA GLY A 135 21.03 30.02 6.47
C GLY A 135 19.97 29.65 5.43
N TRP A 136 19.06 30.57 5.22
CA TRP A 136 17.94 30.41 4.31
C TRP A 136 18.16 31.22 3.03
N PRO A 137 17.64 30.79 1.86
CA PRO A 137 17.63 31.62 0.66
C PRO A 137 17.11 33.04 0.93
N GLY A 138 17.91 34.05 0.60
CA GLY A 138 17.54 35.46 0.80
C GLY A 138 17.95 36.04 2.15
N ASP A 139 18.64 35.29 3.02
CA ASP A 139 19.16 35.85 4.27
C ASP A 139 20.08 37.05 4.02
N ASN A 140 19.98 38.03 4.90
CA ASN A 140 20.68 39.31 4.77
C ASN A 140 20.38 40.07 3.45
N GLY A 141 19.26 39.77 2.80
CA GLY A 141 18.84 40.38 1.54
C GLY A 141 19.56 39.85 0.29
N SER A 142 20.44 38.85 0.43
CA SER A 142 21.21 38.30 -0.69
C SER A 142 20.51 37.09 -1.32
N TRP A 143 20.19 37.20 -2.59
CA TRP A 143 19.57 36.13 -3.41
C TRP A 143 20.58 35.42 -4.33
N THR A 144 21.83 35.85 -4.39
CA THR A 144 22.81 35.38 -5.37
C THR A 144 23.01 33.87 -5.31
N GLN A 145 23.17 33.31 -4.12
CA GLN A 145 23.38 31.86 -3.96
C GLN A 145 22.17 31.06 -4.44
N PHE A 146 20.96 31.48 -4.06
CA PHE A 146 19.73 30.83 -4.49
C PHE A 146 19.50 30.96 -6.00
N ASP A 147 19.72 32.15 -6.56
CA ASP A 147 19.58 32.36 -8.01
C ASP A 147 20.56 31.51 -8.82
N ASN A 148 21.80 31.33 -8.33
CA ASN A 148 22.79 30.43 -8.92
C ASN A 148 22.38 28.97 -8.80
N PHE A 149 21.86 28.55 -7.64
CA PHE A 149 21.32 27.22 -7.43
C PHE A 149 20.21 26.89 -8.42
N VAL A 150 19.20 27.74 -8.54
CA VAL A 150 18.08 27.50 -9.49
C VAL A 150 18.58 27.47 -10.93
N THR A 151 19.57 28.30 -11.27
CA THR A 151 20.18 28.32 -12.62
C THR A 151 20.93 27.01 -12.89
N GLN A 152 21.72 26.50 -11.93
CA GLN A 152 22.39 25.21 -12.03
C GLN A 152 21.37 24.07 -12.20
N LEU A 153 20.34 24.03 -11.33
CA LEU A 153 19.31 23.00 -11.36
C LEU A 153 18.55 22.96 -12.71
N ILE A 154 18.19 24.14 -13.24
CA ILE A 154 17.58 24.25 -14.58
C ILE A 154 18.52 23.72 -15.66
N SER A 155 19.81 24.02 -15.57
CA SER A 155 20.82 23.50 -16.50
C SER A 155 20.89 21.98 -16.47
N ASP A 156 20.92 21.40 -15.29
CA ASP A 156 21.02 19.94 -15.08
C ASP A 156 19.76 19.21 -15.56
N VAL A 157 18.58 19.75 -15.29
CA VAL A 157 17.29 19.22 -15.79
C VAL A 157 17.26 19.25 -17.33
N LYS A 158 17.73 20.34 -17.95
CA LYS A 158 17.84 20.45 -19.41
C LYS A 158 18.85 19.46 -19.99
N ALA A 159 20.03 19.37 -19.39
CA ALA A 159 21.11 18.50 -19.86
C ALA A 159 20.71 17.02 -19.85
N ASN A 160 19.80 16.63 -18.96
CA ASN A 160 19.27 15.27 -18.82
C ASN A 160 17.90 15.06 -19.47
N ASN A 161 17.36 16.03 -20.19
CA ASN A 161 16.04 16.00 -20.86
C ASN A 161 14.91 15.59 -19.90
N MET A 162 14.93 16.07 -18.65
CA MET A 162 13.96 15.67 -17.63
C MET A 162 12.62 16.42 -17.83
N THR A 163 11.53 15.68 -17.70
CA THR A 163 10.18 16.22 -17.51
C THR A 163 9.76 15.94 -16.08
N VAL A 164 9.54 16.99 -15.29
CA VAL A 164 9.23 16.90 -13.87
C VAL A 164 8.07 17.82 -13.48
N GLN A 165 7.45 17.53 -12.33
CA GLN A 165 6.69 18.54 -11.60
C GLN A 165 7.65 19.21 -10.62
N TRP A 166 7.59 20.54 -10.49
CA TRP A 166 8.52 21.34 -9.71
C TRP A 166 7.88 21.71 -8.37
N ASP A 167 8.32 21.10 -7.27
CA ASP A 167 7.86 21.40 -5.91
C ASP A 167 8.97 22.12 -5.14
N LEU A 168 8.90 23.45 -5.08
CA LEU A 168 10.00 24.28 -4.63
C LEU A 168 10.53 23.89 -3.23
N TRP A 169 9.63 23.73 -2.25
CA TRP A 169 10.04 23.67 -0.84
C TRP A 169 9.14 22.77 -0.02
N ASN A 170 9.71 22.11 0.99
CA ASN A 170 8.99 21.31 1.95
C ASN A 170 8.57 22.17 3.15
N GLU A 171 7.30 22.10 3.54
CA GLU A 171 6.72 22.68 4.77
C GLU A 171 7.21 24.10 5.12
N PRO A 172 7.02 25.07 4.21
CA PRO A 172 7.51 26.44 4.44
C PRO A 172 6.77 27.18 5.55
N ASP A 173 5.72 26.61 6.12
CA ASP A 173 4.99 27.06 7.29
C ASP A 173 5.51 26.44 8.60
N GLY A 174 6.41 25.46 8.53
CA GLY A 174 7.04 24.78 9.66
C GLY A 174 8.49 25.25 9.91
N ARG A 175 8.81 25.58 11.17
CA ARG A 175 10.14 26.10 11.55
C ARG A 175 11.30 25.12 11.32
N ASN A 176 11.00 23.85 11.23
CA ASN A 176 12.01 22.82 10.96
C ASN A 176 12.59 22.91 9.55
N PHE A 177 11.78 23.35 8.58
CA PHE A 177 12.13 23.41 7.17
C PHE A 177 12.22 24.84 6.62
N TRP A 178 11.70 25.84 7.37
CA TRP A 178 11.79 27.24 7.02
C TRP A 178 11.83 28.12 8.26
N GLY A 179 13.01 28.55 8.67
CA GLY A 179 13.19 29.38 9.87
C GLY A 179 13.13 30.88 9.61
N ALA A 180 13.06 31.33 8.36
CA ALA A 180 12.93 32.73 7.97
C ALA A 180 11.45 33.19 7.94
N SER A 181 11.19 34.44 7.54
CA SER A 181 9.83 34.97 7.46
C SER A 181 9.05 34.41 6.25
N GLN A 182 7.72 34.39 6.36
CA GLN A 182 6.85 34.08 5.22
C GLN A 182 7.08 35.05 4.06
N SER A 183 7.33 36.33 4.33
CA SER A 183 7.63 37.32 3.28
C SER A 183 8.88 36.96 2.48
N GLN A 184 9.92 36.43 3.12
CA GLN A 184 11.13 35.95 2.47
C GLN A 184 10.84 34.69 1.63
N TYR A 185 10.04 33.75 2.13
CA TYR A 185 9.56 32.60 1.35
C TYR A 185 8.81 33.04 0.07
N LEU A 186 7.90 34.00 0.18
CA LEU A 186 7.12 34.49 -0.96
C LEU A 186 8.01 35.15 -2.03
N GLN A 187 9.07 35.85 -1.63
CA GLN A 187 10.07 36.37 -2.56
C GLN A 187 10.86 35.24 -3.24
N MET A 188 11.26 34.20 -2.49
CA MET A 188 11.89 33.00 -3.03
C MET A 188 10.97 32.30 -4.05
N TRP A 189 9.70 32.14 -3.70
CA TRP A 189 8.68 31.56 -4.58
C TRP A 189 8.60 32.26 -5.92
N SER A 190 8.47 33.61 -5.91
CA SER A 190 8.37 34.39 -7.16
C SER A 190 9.62 34.28 -8.02
N ARG A 191 10.83 34.29 -7.42
CA ARG A 191 12.11 34.11 -8.13
C ARG A 191 12.21 32.75 -8.78
N PHE A 192 11.87 31.70 -8.03
CA PHE A 192 11.85 30.34 -8.53
C PHE A 192 10.83 30.19 -9.67
N TYR A 193 9.58 30.61 -9.44
CA TYR A 193 8.50 30.53 -10.42
C TYR A 193 8.89 31.19 -11.74
N ALA A 194 9.42 32.41 -11.70
CA ALA A 194 9.81 33.15 -12.91
C ALA A 194 10.92 32.40 -13.69
N LYS A 195 11.95 31.91 -13.01
CA LYS A 195 13.06 31.19 -13.65
C LYS A 195 12.62 29.85 -14.26
N VAL A 196 11.85 29.06 -13.51
CA VAL A 196 11.35 27.76 -13.98
C VAL A 196 10.37 27.95 -15.14
N ARG A 197 9.43 28.86 -15.04
CA ARG A 197 8.45 29.13 -16.09
C ARG A 197 9.10 29.63 -17.37
N ALA A 198 10.14 30.47 -17.28
CA ALA A 198 10.91 30.92 -18.44
C ALA A 198 11.70 29.79 -19.11
N ALA A 199 12.22 28.85 -18.32
CA ALA A 199 13.02 27.72 -18.81
C ALA A 199 12.16 26.56 -19.34
N PHE A 200 11.01 26.31 -18.71
CA PHE A 200 10.09 25.18 -18.93
C PHE A 200 8.62 25.66 -18.90
N PRO A 201 8.13 26.31 -19.95
CA PRO A 201 6.81 26.93 -19.95
C PRO A 201 5.65 25.93 -19.71
N ASN A 202 5.84 24.67 -20.06
CA ASN A 202 4.82 23.61 -20.00
C ASN A 202 4.98 22.61 -18.84
N GLN A 203 6.08 22.67 -18.07
CA GLN A 203 6.21 21.83 -16.89
C GLN A 203 5.44 22.42 -15.72
N LEU A 204 4.82 21.54 -14.92
CA LEU A 204 3.92 21.96 -13.84
C LEU A 204 4.71 22.39 -12.60
N ILE A 205 4.25 23.44 -11.94
CA ILE A 205 4.77 23.93 -10.67
C ILE A 205 3.77 23.55 -9.57
N VAL A 206 4.26 22.84 -8.57
CA VAL A 206 3.52 22.36 -7.41
C VAL A 206 3.81 23.25 -6.21
N GLY A 207 2.85 23.50 -5.36
CA GLY A 207 3.06 24.22 -4.12
C GLY A 207 1.79 24.73 -3.44
N PRO A 208 1.94 25.21 -2.20
CA PRO A 208 3.17 25.50 -1.48
C PRO A 208 3.74 24.33 -0.66
N SER A 209 3.13 23.14 -0.63
CA SER A 209 3.55 21.95 0.11
C SER A 209 3.73 22.21 1.60
N THR A 210 2.71 22.82 2.20
CA THR A 210 2.68 23.17 3.62
C THR A 210 2.36 21.99 4.51
N ALA A 211 2.89 21.97 5.75
CA ALA A 211 2.47 21.02 6.79
C ALA A 211 1.00 21.20 7.18
N SER A 212 0.48 22.44 7.10
CA SER A 212 -0.90 22.75 7.43
C SER A 212 -1.82 22.78 6.21
N GLN A 213 -3.03 22.25 6.38
CA GLN A 213 -4.06 22.23 5.33
C GLN A 213 -4.60 23.64 5.03
N PRO A 214 -5.04 23.87 3.77
CA PRO A 214 -5.72 25.11 3.39
C PRO A 214 -6.97 25.37 4.22
N ASN A 215 -7.07 26.58 4.78
CA ASN A 215 -8.24 27.01 5.53
C ASN A 215 -8.37 28.53 5.46
N THR A 216 -9.59 29.07 5.40
CA THR A 216 -9.86 30.50 5.41
C THR A 216 -9.40 31.20 6.69
N SER A 217 -9.29 30.48 7.82
CA SER A 217 -8.74 30.99 9.06
C SER A 217 -7.22 30.80 9.21
N ASN A 218 -6.58 30.08 8.29
CA ASN A 218 -5.14 29.92 8.28
C ASN A 218 -4.49 31.14 7.62
N THR A 219 -3.89 32.02 8.43
CA THR A 219 -3.27 33.26 7.95
C THR A 219 -2.10 33.02 7.02
N TRP A 220 -1.38 31.92 7.18
CA TRP A 220 -0.30 31.57 6.27
C TRP A 220 -0.84 31.33 4.85
N TRP A 221 -1.90 30.52 4.74
CA TRP A 221 -2.54 30.21 3.47
C TRP A 221 -3.18 31.44 2.82
N THR A 222 -3.93 32.24 3.58
CA THR A 222 -4.59 33.44 3.04
C THR A 222 -3.56 34.47 2.56
N THR A 223 -2.43 34.63 3.26
CA THR A 223 -1.31 35.50 2.83
C THR A 223 -0.65 34.98 1.55
N TYR A 224 -0.36 33.66 1.50
CA TYR A 224 0.21 33.02 0.31
C TYR A 224 -0.69 33.22 -0.92
N LEU A 225 -1.99 32.91 -0.82
CA LEU A 225 -2.93 33.03 -1.94
C LEU A 225 -3.09 34.47 -2.41
N SER A 226 -3.15 35.43 -1.49
CA SER A 226 -3.19 36.86 -1.83
C SER A 226 -1.94 37.28 -2.60
N TYR A 227 -0.77 36.83 -2.18
CA TYR A 227 0.50 37.14 -2.81
C TYR A 227 0.61 36.54 -4.21
N VAL A 228 0.34 35.23 -4.37
CA VAL A 228 0.49 34.57 -5.66
C VAL A 228 -0.52 35.09 -6.70
N LYS A 229 -1.70 35.50 -6.25
CA LYS A 229 -2.69 36.18 -7.10
C LYS A 229 -2.20 37.55 -7.55
N ALA A 230 -1.74 38.39 -6.62
CA ALA A 230 -1.31 39.75 -6.89
C ALA A 230 -0.10 39.80 -7.86
N ASN A 231 0.79 38.81 -7.79
CA ASN A 231 2.01 38.71 -8.58
C ASN A 231 1.89 37.79 -9.79
N ASN A 232 0.72 37.18 -10.04
CA ASN A 232 0.47 36.23 -11.12
C ASN A 232 1.46 35.03 -11.14
N VAL A 233 1.73 34.46 -9.95
CA VAL A 233 2.66 33.34 -9.74
C VAL A 233 1.98 32.18 -9.02
N ALA A 234 0.69 31.96 -9.24
CA ALA A 234 -0.05 30.84 -8.65
C ALA A 234 0.46 29.50 -9.21
N PRO A 235 0.62 28.46 -8.37
CA PRO A 235 1.08 27.15 -8.82
C PRO A 235 0.10 26.51 -9.81
N ASP A 236 0.54 25.56 -10.59
CA ASP A 236 -0.35 24.77 -11.46
C ASP A 236 -1.10 23.71 -10.64
N ILE A 237 -0.47 23.19 -9.58
CA ILE A 237 -1.02 22.20 -8.65
C ILE A 237 -0.88 22.77 -7.25
N TYR A 238 -2.00 22.88 -6.51
CA TYR A 238 -1.93 23.26 -5.10
C TYR A 238 -1.63 22.03 -4.24
N SER A 239 -0.72 22.16 -3.26
CA SER A 239 -0.26 21.04 -2.44
C SER A 239 -0.14 21.39 -0.97
N TRP A 240 -0.38 20.37 -0.13
CA TRP A 240 -0.22 20.39 1.34
C TRP A 240 -0.03 18.96 1.86
N HIS A 241 0.20 18.83 3.18
CA HIS A 241 0.33 17.55 3.87
C HIS A 241 -0.89 17.25 4.73
N ASP A 242 -1.31 15.98 4.76
CA ASP A 242 -2.38 15.45 5.60
C ASP A 242 -1.81 14.52 6.69
N GLU A 243 -1.21 15.12 7.73
CA GLU A 243 -0.50 14.40 8.78
C GLU A 243 -0.77 14.95 10.20
N PRO A 244 -1.91 14.66 10.79
CA PRO A 244 -3.09 13.94 10.27
C PRO A 244 -3.98 14.82 9.40
N GLY A 245 -4.81 14.18 8.56
CA GLY A 245 -5.78 14.87 7.72
C GLY A 245 -6.88 13.95 7.20
N ASP A 246 -7.84 14.55 6.50
CA ASP A 246 -8.91 13.88 5.78
C ASP A 246 -9.01 14.49 4.38
N PRO A 247 -8.51 13.82 3.34
CA PRO A 247 -8.46 14.36 1.98
C PRO A 247 -9.77 14.96 1.47
N VAL A 248 -10.90 14.35 1.77
CA VAL A 248 -12.23 14.84 1.32
C VAL A 248 -12.57 16.17 2.00
N THR A 249 -12.37 16.24 3.29
CA THR A 249 -12.62 17.45 4.08
C THR A 249 -11.66 18.57 3.66
N ASP A 250 -10.38 18.23 3.46
CA ASP A 250 -9.33 19.22 3.24
C ASP A 250 -9.35 19.77 1.80
N VAL A 251 -9.72 18.96 0.80
CA VAL A 251 -10.04 19.46 -0.55
C VAL A 251 -11.26 20.40 -0.52
N GLY A 252 -12.29 20.08 0.27
CA GLY A 252 -13.44 20.98 0.47
C GLY A 252 -13.04 22.34 1.08
N ARG A 253 -12.13 22.33 2.07
CA ARG A 253 -11.55 23.53 2.66
C ARG A 253 -10.68 24.29 1.67
N ALA A 254 -9.86 23.59 0.88
CA ALA A 254 -9.04 24.18 -0.17
C ALA A 254 -9.91 24.94 -1.19
N ASN A 255 -10.97 24.29 -1.69
CA ASN A 255 -11.92 24.93 -2.61
C ASN A 255 -12.53 26.21 -2.03
N SER A 256 -12.96 26.18 -0.78
CA SER A 256 -13.51 27.34 -0.08
C SER A 256 -12.48 28.46 0.09
N THR A 257 -11.24 28.12 0.43
CA THR A 257 -10.14 29.06 0.66
C THR A 257 -9.69 29.73 -0.63
N LEU A 258 -9.57 28.98 -1.73
CA LEU A 258 -9.27 29.51 -3.06
C LEU A 258 -10.38 30.44 -3.56
N THR A 259 -11.63 30.05 -3.39
CA THR A 259 -12.80 30.87 -3.76
C THR A 259 -12.80 32.19 -2.97
N ALA A 260 -12.55 32.16 -1.66
CA ALA A 260 -12.46 33.36 -0.83
C ALA A 260 -11.31 34.29 -1.24
N ALA A 261 -10.20 33.73 -1.74
CA ALA A 261 -9.09 34.50 -2.31
C ALA A 261 -9.40 35.03 -3.73
N GLY A 262 -10.53 34.63 -4.33
CA GLY A 262 -10.89 34.96 -5.71
C GLY A 262 -9.96 34.31 -6.74
N LEU A 263 -9.50 33.09 -6.43
CA LEU A 263 -8.78 32.18 -7.32
C LEU A 263 -9.74 31.10 -7.80
N THR A 264 -9.48 30.56 -9.00
CA THR A 264 -10.29 29.43 -9.50
C THR A 264 -9.84 28.14 -8.83
N ASN A 265 -10.80 27.28 -8.48
CA ASN A 265 -10.56 25.93 -7.93
C ASN A 265 -10.50 24.85 -9.04
N SER A 266 -10.19 25.24 -10.27
CA SER A 266 -10.09 24.31 -11.41
C SER A 266 -8.72 23.65 -11.54
N ARG A 267 -7.79 23.93 -10.63
CA ARG A 267 -6.44 23.35 -10.63
C ARG A 267 -6.45 22.03 -9.86
N PRO A 268 -5.62 21.05 -10.26
CA PRO A 268 -5.49 19.81 -9.50
C PRO A 268 -4.89 20.06 -8.13
N TYR A 269 -5.14 19.09 -7.22
CA TYR A 269 -4.60 19.07 -5.88
C TYR A 269 -3.63 17.91 -5.72
N GLN A 270 -2.59 18.11 -4.93
CA GLN A 270 -1.66 17.08 -4.52
C GLN A 270 -1.45 17.14 -3.01
N ILE A 271 -1.86 16.07 -2.32
CA ILE A 271 -1.56 15.84 -0.91
C ILE A 271 -0.26 15.08 -0.88
N ASN A 272 0.85 15.84 -0.94
CA ASN A 272 2.16 15.29 -1.26
C ASN A 272 2.96 14.78 -0.06
N GLU A 273 2.28 14.64 1.09
CA GLU A 273 2.58 13.72 2.19
C GLU A 273 1.28 13.37 2.91
N TYR A 274 0.94 12.08 3.01
CA TYR A 274 -0.22 11.62 3.75
C TYR A 274 0.08 10.35 4.55
N ALA A 275 -0.76 10.03 5.52
CA ALA A 275 -0.68 8.92 6.45
C ALA A 275 0.49 9.04 7.44
N THR A 276 0.19 9.52 8.65
CA THR A 276 1.13 9.43 9.78
C THR A 276 1.53 7.97 10.03
N LEU A 277 2.67 7.74 10.69
CA LEU A 277 3.14 6.39 11.01
C LEU A 277 2.08 5.51 11.72
N SER A 278 1.28 6.12 12.59
CA SER A 278 0.20 5.40 13.30
C SER A 278 -0.93 4.93 12.38
N MET A 279 -1.12 5.59 11.25
CA MET A 279 -2.15 5.27 10.24
C MET A 279 -1.61 4.34 9.14
N GLN A 280 -0.30 4.10 9.11
CA GLN A 280 0.31 3.18 8.14
C GLN A 280 0.03 1.73 8.54
N SER A 281 -1.07 1.23 8.03
CA SER A 281 -1.61 -0.10 8.26
C SER A 281 -2.58 -0.47 7.14
N PRO A 282 -2.90 -1.75 6.94
CA PRO A 282 -3.89 -2.15 5.93
C PRO A 282 -5.22 -1.38 6.04
N GLY A 283 -5.73 -1.19 7.26
CA GLY A 283 -6.95 -0.44 7.51
C GLY A 283 -6.82 1.04 7.16
N GLY A 284 -5.73 1.69 7.60
CA GLY A 284 -5.47 3.09 7.32
C GLY A 284 -5.22 3.36 5.83
N GLY A 285 -4.39 2.53 5.17
CA GLY A 285 -4.13 2.65 3.73
C GLY A 285 -5.40 2.56 2.89
N ALA A 286 -6.26 1.58 3.17
CA ALA A 286 -7.53 1.42 2.48
C ALA A 286 -8.49 2.60 2.71
N TRP A 287 -8.50 3.18 3.93
CA TRP A 287 -9.26 4.38 4.23
C TRP A 287 -8.79 5.58 3.40
N PHE A 288 -7.47 5.83 3.33
CA PHE A 288 -6.90 6.89 2.50
C PHE A 288 -7.16 6.69 1.01
N ILE A 289 -7.06 5.45 0.51
CA ILE A 289 -7.38 5.13 -0.89
C ILE A 289 -8.80 5.61 -1.24
N GLY A 290 -9.80 5.25 -0.42
CA GLY A 290 -11.17 5.69 -0.64
C GLY A 290 -11.34 7.21 -0.57
N ARG A 291 -10.63 7.86 0.35
CA ARG A 291 -10.69 9.32 0.55
C ARG A 291 -10.03 10.09 -0.58
N LEU A 292 -8.85 9.67 -1.05
CA LEU A 292 -8.13 10.34 -2.14
C LEU A 292 -8.86 10.20 -3.48
N GLU A 293 -9.38 9.01 -3.80
CA GLU A 293 -10.20 8.81 -4.99
C GLU A 293 -11.45 9.70 -4.98
N ARG A 294 -12.14 9.80 -3.85
CA ARG A 294 -13.34 10.64 -3.71
C ARG A 294 -13.02 12.13 -3.72
N ALA A 295 -11.88 12.53 -3.18
CA ALA A 295 -11.41 13.91 -3.18
C ALA A 295 -10.93 14.37 -4.56
N GLY A 296 -10.52 13.43 -5.44
CA GLY A 296 -9.89 13.73 -6.72
C GLY A 296 -8.56 14.45 -6.55
N ALA A 297 -7.77 14.05 -5.54
CA ALA A 297 -6.46 14.62 -5.24
C ALA A 297 -5.39 13.53 -5.26
N ASP A 298 -4.27 13.79 -5.91
CA ASP A 298 -3.12 12.89 -5.91
C ASP A 298 -2.49 12.86 -4.53
N GLY A 299 -2.29 11.66 -4.00
CA GLY A 299 -1.65 11.43 -2.71
C GLY A 299 -0.27 10.83 -2.87
N LEU A 300 0.71 11.38 -2.15
CA LEU A 300 2.02 10.79 -2.03
C LEU A 300 2.22 10.33 -0.58
N ARG A 301 2.32 9.02 -0.42
CA ARG A 301 2.44 8.39 0.89
C ARG A 301 3.72 8.83 1.60
N GLY A 302 3.61 9.25 2.85
CA GLY A 302 4.73 9.61 3.71
C GLY A 302 5.63 8.41 4.01
N ASN A 303 6.95 8.63 4.06
CA ASN A 303 7.93 7.60 4.38
C ASN A 303 8.50 7.82 5.78
N TRP A 304 7.85 7.23 6.79
CA TRP A 304 8.20 7.39 8.20
C TRP A 304 8.80 6.12 8.81
N GLY A 305 9.10 5.12 8.01
CA GLY A 305 9.48 3.82 8.49
C GLY A 305 10.84 3.75 9.11
N GLY A 306 10.88 3.11 10.26
CA GLY A 306 12.06 2.48 10.82
C GLY A 306 13.30 3.35 10.96
N GLY A 307 13.17 4.61 11.33
CA GLY A 307 14.30 5.54 11.41
C GLY A 307 14.77 5.90 10.00
N THR A 308 15.69 6.61 9.82
CA THR A 308 16.45 7.23 8.75
C THR A 308 16.40 6.65 7.32
N ASN A 309 15.58 5.62 7.01
CA ASN A 309 15.66 4.97 5.70
C ASN A 309 14.64 5.50 4.70
N LEU A 310 14.68 6.81 4.50
CA LEU A 310 13.86 7.52 3.51
C LEU A 310 14.00 6.91 2.11
N HIS A 311 15.18 6.41 1.76
CA HIS A 311 15.49 5.82 0.47
C HIS A 311 15.32 4.29 0.43
N ASP A 312 14.32 3.74 1.15
CA ASP A 312 14.11 2.29 1.18
C ASP A 312 12.63 1.94 1.42
N TYR A 313 12.28 0.67 1.36
CA TYR A 313 11.01 0.07 1.79
C TYR A 313 9.74 0.55 1.07
N GLU A 314 9.85 1.23 -0.09
CA GLU A 314 8.68 1.75 -0.82
C GLU A 314 7.70 2.51 0.11
N ALA A 315 8.24 3.52 0.80
CA ALA A 315 7.48 4.32 1.78
C ALA A 315 6.72 3.45 2.82
N ASN A 316 7.41 2.47 3.39
CA ASN A 316 6.90 1.52 4.40
C ASN A 316 5.78 0.57 3.95
N LEU A 317 5.68 0.31 2.68
CA LEU A 317 4.86 -0.79 2.18
C LEU A 317 5.58 -2.13 2.27
N LEU A 318 6.91 -2.12 2.38
CA LEU A 318 7.78 -3.29 2.41
C LEU A 318 8.58 -3.37 3.71
N THR A 319 9.14 -4.55 3.95
CA THR A 319 10.18 -4.82 4.95
C THR A 319 11.23 -5.73 4.35
N LYS A 320 12.30 -6.03 5.09
CA LYS A 320 13.29 -7.03 4.68
C LYS A 320 13.22 -8.25 5.60
N ASN A 321 13.28 -9.43 5.00
CA ASN A 321 13.39 -10.69 5.74
C ASN A 321 14.83 -10.88 6.28
N SER A 322 15.07 -12.00 6.98
CA SER A 322 16.39 -12.33 7.56
C SER A 322 17.51 -12.50 6.52
N ALA A 323 17.17 -12.69 5.25
CA ALA A 323 18.11 -12.76 4.14
C ALA A 323 18.35 -11.39 3.46
N GLY A 324 17.74 -10.32 3.98
CA GLY A 324 17.87 -8.96 3.43
C GLY A 324 17.02 -8.69 2.18
N GLN A 325 16.10 -9.58 1.83
CA GLN A 325 15.25 -9.41 0.66
C GLN A 325 13.94 -8.72 1.01
N TYR A 326 13.45 -7.89 0.10
CA TYR A 326 12.17 -7.21 0.26
C TYR A 326 11.01 -8.19 0.24
N VAL A 327 10.12 -8.00 1.19
CA VAL A 327 8.88 -8.73 1.33
C VAL A 327 7.76 -7.76 1.74
N PRO A 328 6.51 -7.98 1.32
CA PRO A 328 5.43 -7.04 1.55
C PRO A 328 4.97 -7.02 3.01
N LEU A 329 4.60 -5.84 3.49
CA LEU A 329 3.75 -5.65 4.66
C LEU A 329 2.27 -5.83 4.27
N GLY A 330 1.40 -6.01 5.26
CA GLY A 330 -0.03 -6.15 4.99
C GLY A 330 -0.60 -5.00 4.17
N GLU A 331 -0.16 -3.78 4.44
CA GLU A 331 -0.66 -2.61 3.74
C GLU A 331 -0.36 -2.62 2.23
N TRP A 332 0.77 -3.16 1.78
CA TRP A 332 1.08 -3.33 0.37
C TRP A 332 -0.01 -4.11 -0.37
N PHE A 333 -0.57 -5.16 0.27
CA PHE A 333 -1.66 -5.94 -0.34
C PHE A 333 -2.96 -5.13 -0.50
N MET A 334 -3.19 -4.10 0.33
CA MET A 334 -4.32 -3.19 0.11
C MET A 334 -4.11 -2.31 -1.12
N TYR A 335 -2.90 -1.75 -1.31
CA TYR A 335 -2.55 -1.00 -2.52
C TYR A 335 -2.56 -1.89 -3.76
N ARG A 336 -2.14 -3.14 -3.64
CA ARG A 336 -2.24 -4.10 -4.73
C ARG A 336 -3.68 -4.44 -5.08
N SER A 337 -4.53 -4.66 -4.08
CA SER A 337 -5.97 -4.84 -4.29
C SER A 337 -6.57 -3.61 -5.00
N TYR A 338 -6.16 -2.41 -4.62
CA TYR A 338 -6.50 -1.17 -5.30
C TYR A 338 -6.01 -1.16 -6.75
N GLY A 339 -4.74 -1.51 -7.00
CA GLY A 339 -4.17 -1.60 -8.34
C GLY A 339 -4.85 -2.65 -9.25
N SER A 340 -5.54 -3.62 -8.66
CA SER A 340 -6.29 -4.67 -9.37
C SER A 340 -7.75 -4.30 -9.65
N GLN A 341 -8.25 -3.17 -9.16
CA GLN A 341 -9.61 -2.73 -9.44
C GLN A 341 -9.75 -2.24 -10.88
N SER A 342 -10.85 -2.58 -11.52
CA SER A 342 -11.12 -2.26 -12.92
C SER A 342 -12.59 -1.88 -13.12
N GLY A 343 -12.93 -1.51 -14.36
CA GLY A 343 -14.27 -1.06 -14.70
C GLY A 343 -14.57 0.34 -14.17
N ASN A 344 -15.69 0.52 -13.52
CA ASN A 344 -16.13 1.84 -13.04
C ASN A 344 -16.26 1.87 -11.51
N ILE A 345 -15.80 2.97 -10.92
CA ILE A 345 -16.07 3.29 -9.51
C ILE A 345 -17.58 3.40 -9.32
N VAL A 346 -18.08 2.82 -8.23
CA VAL A 346 -19.45 2.97 -7.78
C VAL A 346 -19.49 3.73 -6.46
N ASN A 347 -20.66 4.34 -6.14
CA ASN A 347 -20.77 5.14 -4.93
C ASN A 347 -20.68 4.24 -3.68
N LEU A 348 -19.71 4.53 -2.83
CA LEU A 348 -19.59 3.97 -1.50
C LEU A 348 -19.94 5.06 -0.48
N ILE A 349 -20.98 4.85 0.30
CA ILE A 349 -21.40 5.72 1.40
C ILE A 349 -20.71 5.19 2.66
N PRO A 350 -19.77 5.95 3.25
CA PRO A 350 -18.98 5.49 4.38
C PRO A 350 -19.81 5.37 5.66
N GLY A 351 -19.35 4.49 6.55
CA GLY A 351 -19.80 4.41 7.93
C GLY A 351 -18.97 5.31 8.86
N THR A 352 -19.31 5.31 10.15
CA THR A 352 -18.50 6.02 11.16
C THR A 352 -17.11 5.38 11.23
N GLY A 353 -16.06 6.13 10.83
CA GLY A 353 -14.66 5.69 10.84
C GLY A 353 -14.33 4.54 9.88
N THR A 354 -15.25 4.10 9.03
CA THR A 354 -15.05 3.06 8.02
C THR A 354 -15.32 3.65 6.65
N ASP A 355 -14.37 3.51 5.74
CA ASP A 355 -14.47 4.00 4.36
C ASP A 355 -13.76 3.04 3.40
N GLY A 356 -13.79 3.33 2.10
CA GLY A 356 -13.12 2.52 1.11
C GLY A 356 -13.47 2.91 -0.32
N LEU A 357 -13.20 1.98 -1.22
CA LEU A 357 -13.45 2.12 -2.65
C LEU A 357 -14.20 0.90 -3.15
N ALA A 358 -15.14 1.10 -4.06
CA ALA A 358 -15.84 0.01 -4.73
C ALA A 358 -15.88 0.23 -6.24
N THR A 359 -15.74 -0.86 -7.00
CA THR A 359 -15.84 -0.86 -8.46
C THR A 359 -16.74 -1.98 -8.95
N LYS A 360 -17.29 -1.82 -10.16
CA LYS A 360 -17.93 -2.90 -10.92
C LYS A 360 -17.30 -2.98 -12.31
N ASP A 361 -16.95 -4.19 -12.71
CA ASP A 361 -16.49 -4.51 -14.07
C ASP A 361 -17.40 -5.57 -14.68
N ASN A 362 -18.34 -5.10 -15.50
CA ASN A 362 -19.30 -6.00 -16.16
C ASN A 362 -18.66 -6.84 -17.28
N THR A 363 -17.53 -6.42 -17.82
CA THR A 363 -16.77 -7.16 -18.83
C THR A 363 -16.01 -8.30 -18.19
N ALA A 364 -15.29 -8.01 -17.10
CA ALA A 364 -14.58 -9.02 -16.32
C ALA A 364 -15.50 -9.82 -15.38
N LYS A 365 -16.79 -9.49 -15.32
CA LYS A 365 -17.81 -10.12 -14.47
C LYS A 365 -17.40 -10.19 -13.01
N ASN A 366 -16.90 -9.09 -12.48
CA ASN A 366 -16.61 -8.95 -11.06
C ASN A 366 -17.00 -7.59 -10.53
N ALA A 367 -17.14 -7.50 -9.20
CA ALA A 367 -17.17 -6.25 -8.49
C ALA A 367 -16.29 -6.38 -7.25
N LYS A 368 -15.50 -5.35 -6.97
CA LYS A 368 -14.51 -5.37 -5.89
C LYS A 368 -14.75 -4.23 -4.93
N ILE A 369 -14.64 -4.52 -3.65
CA ILE A 369 -14.79 -3.54 -2.56
C ILE A 369 -13.55 -3.66 -1.69
N LEU A 370 -12.92 -2.53 -1.44
CA LEU A 370 -11.78 -2.37 -0.54
C LEU A 370 -12.25 -1.52 0.63
N LEU A 371 -12.03 -1.99 1.86
CA LEU A 371 -12.50 -1.35 3.09
C LEU A 371 -11.36 -1.08 4.05
N GLY A 372 -11.34 0.13 4.56
CA GLY A 372 -10.40 0.63 5.55
C GLY A 372 -11.07 1.18 6.79
N SER A 373 -10.29 1.35 7.85
CA SER A 373 -10.74 1.87 9.13
C SER A 373 -9.81 2.97 9.64
N ASN A 374 -10.41 4.02 10.15
CA ASN A 374 -9.74 5.05 10.95
C ASN A 374 -10.08 4.83 12.44
N GLY A 375 -9.64 3.69 12.99
CA GLY A 375 -9.74 3.36 14.41
C GLY A 375 -10.94 2.52 14.84
N ASN A 376 -11.82 2.10 13.94
CA ASN A 376 -13.01 1.31 14.28
C ASN A 376 -12.71 -0.18 14.45
N THR A 377 -13.47 -0.80 15.37
CA THR A 377 -13.59 -2.25 15.56
C THR A 377 -15.06 -2.62 15.75
N GLY A 378 -15.39 -3.90 15.66
CA GLY A 378 -16.75 -4.42 15.79
C GLY A 378 -17.24 -5.02 14.47
N THR A 379 -18.54 -5.28 14.38
CA THR A 379 -19.12 -5.78 13.13
C THR A 379 -19.47 -4.62 12.19
N VAL A 380 -18.98 -4.67 10.97
CA VAL A 380 -19.36 -3.74 9.90
C VAL A 380 -20.26 -4.44 8.92
N THR A 381 -21.49 -3.94 8.75
CA THR A 381 -22.42 -4.45 7.74
C THR A 381 -22.23 -3.69 6.44
N VAL A 382 -21.81 -4.39 5.38
CA VAL A 382 -21.67 -3.84 4.03
C VAL A 382 -22.95 -4.11 3.26
N ASN A 383 -23.77 -3.09 3.10
CA ASN A 383 -25.02 -3.15 2.33
C ASN A 383 -24.69 -3.00 0.84
N LEU A 384 -25.07 -3.97 0.04
CA LEU A 384 -24.87 -4.01 -1.40
C LEU A 384 -26.21 -3.75 -2.09
N THR A 385 -26.33 -2.64 -2.80
CA THR A 385 -27.57 -2.22 -3.48
C THR A 385 -27.35 -2.06 -4.98
N GLY A 386 -28.40 -2.04 -5.77
CA GLY A 386 -28.31 -1.87 -7.22
C GLY A 386 -27.64 -3.03 -7.96
N LEU A 387 -27.59 -4.22 -7.37
CA LEU A 387 -26.89 -5.39 -7.89
C LEU A 387 -27.40 -5.87 -9.26
N ASN A 388 -28.65 -5.55 -9.63
CA ASN A 388 -29.21 -5.83 -10.96
C ASN A 388 -28.49 -5.09 -12.10
N THR A 389 -27.63 -4.12 -11.81
CA THR A 389 -26.80 -3.40 -12.80
C THR A 389 -25.42 -4.05 -13.01
N THR A 390 -25.17 -5.16 -12.34
CA THR A 390 -23.90 -5.90 -12.38
C THR A 390 -24.06 -7.22 -13.12
N SER A 391 -22.98 -7.70 -13.69
CA SER A 391 -22.91 -9.03 -14.31
C SER A 391 -22.57 -10.15 -13.33
N VAL A 392 -22.48 -9.85 -12.02
CA VAL A 392 -22.14 -10.85 -10.99
C VAL A 392 -23.34 -11.58 -10.42
N VAL A 393 -24.57 -11.14 -10.75
CA VAL A 393 -25.80 -11.79 -10.27
C VAL A 393 -26.28 -12.82 -11.29
N GLU A 394 -26.40 -14.07 -10.87
CA GLU A 394 -26.95 -15.16 -11.65
C GLU A 394 -28.07 -15.84 -10.86
N SER A 395 -29.25 -15.99 -11.47
CA SER A 395 -30.43 -16.65 -10.87
C SER A 395 -30.77 -16.11 -9.47
N GLY A 396 -30.66 -14.78 -9.28
CA GLY A 396 -30.94 -14.11 -7.99
C GLY A 396 -29.91 -14.39 -6.90
N LYS A 397 -28.69 -14.78 -7.26
CA LYS A 397 -27.61 -15.07 -6.32
C LYS A 397 -26.31 -14.40 -6.76
N VAL A 398 -25.41 -14.17 -5.81
CA VAL A 398 -24.04 -13.65 -6.01
C VAL A 398 -23.07 -14.40 -5.10
N ARG A 399 -21.88 -14.77 -5.59
CA ARG A 399 -20.79 -15.30 -4.77
C ARG A 399 -20.01 -14.13 -4.19
N ALA A 400 -19.79 -14.13 -2.88
CA ALA A 400 -19.03 -13.12 -2.16
C ALA A 400 -17.84 -13.78 -1.46
N VAL A 401 -16.64 -13.34 -1.83
CA VAL A 401 -15.38 -13.74 -1.17
C VAL A 401 -14.92 -12.58 -0.29
N LEU A 402 -14.96 -12.79 1.01
CA LEU A 402 -14.48 -11.83 2.03
C LEU A 402 -13.07 -12.24 2.47
N GLN A 403 -12.13 -11.31 2.39
CA GLN A 403 -10.76 -11.51 2.84
C GLN A 403 -10.35 -10.43 3.84
N ARG A 404 -9.49 -10.82 4.80
CA ARG A 404 -8.81 -9.93 5.73
C ARG A 404 -7.37 -9.76 5.28
N VAL A 405 -6.89 -8.54 5.25
CA VAL A 405 -5.47 -8.22 5.14
C VAL A 405 -4.96 -7.85 6.53
N PRO A 406 -4.18 -8.72 7.18
CA PRO A 406 -3.81 -8.53 8.57
C PRO A 406 -2.72 -7.46 8.74
N TYR A 407 -2.81 -6.68 9.82
CA TYR A 407 -1.71 -5.88 10.33
C TYR A 407 -0.83 -6.75 11.25
N ASN A 408 0.40 -7.00 10.84
CA ASN A 408 1.34 -7.88 11.55
C ASN A 408 2.45 -7.10 12.29
N ASN A 409 2.10 -5.97 12.90
CA ASN A 409 3.03 -5.17 13.72
C ASN A 409 4.37 -4.83 13.03
N GLY A 410 4.34 -4.54 11.72
CA GLY A 410 5.54 -4.24 10.93
C GLY A 410 6.32 -5.46 10.45
N ALA A 411 5.84 -6.67 10.73
CA ALA A 411 6.39 -7.88 10.14
C ALA A 411 5.70 -8.22 8.80
N ALA A 412 6.41 -8.96 7.96
CA ALA A 412 5.92 -9.42 6.67
C ALA A 412 4.59 -10.17 6.76
N VAL A 413 3.81 -10.08 5.69
CA VAL A 413 2.57 -10.81 5.47
C VAL A 413 2.70 -11.58 4.15
N THR A 414 2.26 -12.81 4.13
CA THR A 414 2.35 -13.69 2.95
C THR A 414 1.18 -13.52 1.98
N GLY A 415 0.09 -12.90 2.43
CA GLY A 415 -1.10 -12.62 1.62
C GLY A 415 -2.34 -12.36 2.49
N PRO A 416 -3.46 -11.97 1.87
CA PRO A 416 -4.75 -11.89 2.55
C PRO A 416 -5.24 -13.26 3.04
N GLU A 417 -6.06 -13.24 4.08
CA GLU A 417 -6.70 -14.42 4.65
C GLU A 417 -8.16 -14.48 4.22
N THR A 418 -8.59 -15.57 3.60
CA THR A 418 -10.00 -15.76 3.27
C THR A 418 -10.80 -16.03 4.54
N ILE A 419 -11.75 -15.15 4.85
CA ILE A 419 -12.65 -15.25 6.01
C ILE A 419 -13.92 -16.03 5.63
N SER A 420 -14.47 -15.75 4.46
CA SER A 420 -15.62 -16.50 3.93
C SER A 420 -15.65 -16.46 2.41
N ASP A 421 -16.18 -17.51 1.82
CA ASP A 421 -16.50 -17.64 0.40
C ASP A 421 -17.90 -18.27 0.34
N THR A 422 -18.91 -17.45 0.07
CA THR A 422 -20.30 -17.85 0.21
C THR A 422 -21.15 -17.32 -0.94
N THR A 423 -22.20 -18.08 -1.28
CA THR A 423 -23.22 -17.63 -2.22
C THR A 423 -24.39 -17.00 -1.47
N LEU A 424 -24.63 -15.73 -1.71
CA LEU A 424 -25.68 -14.93 -1.08
C LEU A 424 -26.90 -14.84 -2.00
N THR A 425 -28.10 -14.82 -1.40
CA THR A 425 -29.34 -14.53 -2.12
C THR A 425 -29.50 -13.02 -2.27
N VAL A 426 -29.82 -12.58 -3.48
CA VAL A 426 -30.14 -11.18 -3.81
C VAL A 426 -31.65 -11.00 -3.78
N SER A 427 -32.14 -10.15 -2.90
CA SER A 427 -33.57 -9.81 -2.77
C SER A 427 -33.74 -8.31 -2.99
N ASN A 428 -34.74 -7.92 -3.81
CA ASN A 428 -34.97 -6.51 -4.15
C ASN A 428 -33.68 -5.78 -4.62
N ASN A 429 -32.88 -6.43 -5.46
CA ASN A 429 -31.59 -5.94 -5.98
C ASN A 429 -30.54 -5.65 -4.89
N SER A 430 -30.64 -6.25 -3.73
CA SER A 430 -29.76 -6.01 -2.61
C SER A 430 -29.43 -7.29 -1.83
N THR A 431 -28.28 -7.24 -1.13
CA THR A 431 -27.87 -8.20 -0.10
C THR A 431 -26.88 -7.51 0.84
N SER A 432 -26.31 -8.21 1.81
CA SER A 432 -25.29 -7.65 2.69
C SER A 432 -24.19 -8.67 3.00
N VAL A 433 -23.01 -8.15 3.34
CA VAL A 433 -21.87 -8.92 3.85
C VAL A 433 -21.52 -8.38 5.23
N SER A 434 -21.36 -9.28 6.20
CA SER A 434 -20.91 -8.92 7.55
C SER A 434 -19.40 -9.09 7.66
N VAL A 435 -18.70 -8.01 8.03
CA VAL A 435 -17.24 -7.97 8.20
C VAL A 435 -16.90 -7.97 9.69
N PRO A 436 -16.28 -9.04 10.23
CA PRO A 436 -15.90 -9.14 11.63
C PRO A 436 -14.59 -8.39 11.89
N TRP A 437 -14.65 -7.10 12.21
CA TRP A 437 -13.49 -6.24 12.36
C TRP A 437 -12.94 -6.28 13.78
N SER A 438 -12.00 -7.17 14.06
CA SER A 438 -11.42 -7.37 15.39
C SER A 438 -10.23 -6.47 15.70
N ASN A 439 -9.49 -6.03 14.68
CA ASN A 439 -8.34 -5.14 14.80
C ASN A 439 -8.51 -3.95 13.85
N ALA A 440 -8.57 -2.73 14.38
CA ALA A 440 -8.76 -1.51 13.61
C ALA A 440 -7.71 -1.28 12.51
N LYS A 441 -6.52 -1.87 12.66
CA LYS A 441 -5.43 -1.77 11.68
C LYS A 441 -5.54 -2.78 10.53
N ASP A 442 -6.41 -3.79 10.62
CA ASP A 442 -6.65 -4.71 9.51
C ASP A 442 -7.44 -4.02 8.40
N GLY A 443 -7.16 -4.39 7.15
CA GLY A 443 -7.97 -4.03 5.99
C GLY A 443 -8.83 -5.21 5.53
N TYR A 444 -9.88 -4.94 4.77
CA TYR A 444 -10.73 -5.99 4.22
C TYR A 444 -11.01 -5.77 2.74
N THR A 445 -11.17 -6.87 2.02
CA THR A 445 -11.65 -6.86 0.64
C THR A 445 -12.85 -7.77 0.48
N ILE A 446 -13.79 -7.37 -0.39
CA ILE A 446 -14.90 -8.21 -0.80
C ILE A 446 -14.87 -8.28 -2.33
N THR A 447 -14.77 -9.49 -2.87
CA THR A 447 -14.91 -9.72 -4.30
C THR A 447 -16.24 -10.39 -4.56
N LEU A 448 -17.06 -9.77 -5.41
CA LEU A 448 -18.32 -10.34 -5.87
C LEU A 448 -18.11 -10.97 -7.25
N LEU A 449 -18.60 -12.18 -7.42
CA LEU A 449 -18.45 -12.99 -8.62
C LEU A 449 -19.80 -13.65 -8.96
N PRO A 450 -20.00 -14.06 -10.23
CA PRO A 450 -21.10 -14.95 -10.56
C PRO A 450 -20.98 -16.27 -9.78
N PRO A 451 -22.08 -16.85 -9.28
CA PRO A 451 -22.02 -18.18 -8.64
C PRO A 451 -21.47 -19.29 -9.51
N SER A 452 -21.54 -19.13 -10.83
CA SER A 452 -20.93 -20.06 -11.80
C SER A 452 -19.41 -19.98 -11.86
N ASP A 453 -18.81 -18.87 -11.43
CA ASP A 453 -17.35 -18.77 -11.27
C ASP A 453 -16.95 -19.41 -9.94
N THR A 454 -16.42 -20.60 -10.02
CA THR A 454 -15.96 -21.41 -8.87
C THR A 454 -14.44 -21.43 -8.73
N THR A 455 -13.73 -20.58 -9.47
CA THR A 455 -12.27 -20.42 -9.35
C THR A 455 -11.90 -19.97 -7.92
N VAL A 456 -10.92 -20.65 -7.32
CA VAL A 456 -10.33 -20.23 -6.04
C VAL A 456 -8.96 -19.63 -6.31
N SER A 457 -8.84 -18.36 -6.14
CA SER A 457 -7.56 -17.65 -6.31
C SER A 457 -6.77 -17.66 -5.00
N THR A 458 -5.51 -18.09 -5.03
CA THR A 458 -4.73 -18.37 -3.83
C THR A 458 -3.23 -18.20 -4.04
N VAL A 459 -2.51 -18.18 -2.92
CA VAL A 459 -1.06 -18.37 -2.83
C VAL A 459 -0.83 -19.64 -2.02
N ALA A 460 0.07 -20.54 -2.45
CA ALA A 460 0.39 -21.77 -1.75
C ALA A 460 1.68 -21.60 -0.93
N VAL A 461 1.57 -21.61 0.40
CA VAL A 461 2.68 -21.41 1.34
C VAL A 461 3.08 -22.75 1.95
N SER A 462 4.35 -23.14 1.76
CA SER A 462 4.93 -24.33 2.36
C SER A 462 4.94 -24.23 3.90
N GLN A 463 4.35 -25.19 4.59
CA GLN A 463 4.34 -25.23 6.05
C GLN A 463 5.66 -25.68 6.66
N ASN A 464 6.61 -26.14 5.83
CA ASN A 464 7.98 -26.47 6.24
C ASN A 464 8.88 -25.22 6.33
N SER A 465 8.78 -24.33 5.35
CA SER A 465 9.70 -23.18 5.20
C SER A 465 9.05 -21.82 5.40
N GLY A 466 7.71 -21.72 5.29
CA GLY A 466 7.00 -20.44 5.20
C GLY A 466 7.18 -19.73 3.85
N GLN A 467 7.76 -20.39 2.85
CA GLN A 467 7.97 -19.86 1.51
C GLN A 467 6.83 -20.23 0.56
N CYS A 468 6.64 -19.45 -0.50
CA CYS A 468 5.60 -19.64 -1.49
C CYS A 468 6.02 -20.61 -2.60
N LEU A 469 5.06 -21.34 -3.14
CA LEU A 469 5.21 -22.03 -4.43
C LEU A 469 5.41 -20.97 -5.51
N ASP A 470 6.51 -21.07 -6.25
CA ASP A 470 7.04 -19.97 -7.05
C ASP A 470 7.46 -20.49 -8.43
N ASP A 471 7.04 -19.79 -9.48
CA ASP A 471 7.53 -20.05 -10.82
C ASP A 471 8.92 -19.46 -11.00
N THR A 472 9.87 -20.32 -11.27
CA THR A 472 11.31 -19.98 -11.26
C THR A 472 11.64 -18.83 -12.21
N ASP A 473 12.28 -17.80 -11.68
CA ASP A 473 12.83 -16.65 -12.40
C ASP A 473 11.82 -15.91 -13.31
N LEU A 474 10.54 -15.84 -12.91
CA LEU A 474 9.46 -15.19 -13.66
C LEU A 474 9.29 -15.77 -15.08
N SER A 475 9.58 -17.05 -15.27
CA SER A 475 9.53 -17.70 -16.57
C SER A 475 8.10 -17.90 -17.04
N THR A 476 7.89 -17.77 -18.35
CA THR A 476 6.63 -18.16 -19.00
C THR A 476 6.83 -19.36 -19.95
N ALA A 477 8.00 -20.03 -19.91
CA ALA A 477 8.32 -21.13 -20.79
C ALA A 477 7.73 -22.46 -20.29
N ASN A 478 7.29 -23.34 -21.22
CA ASN A 478 6.92 -24.70 -20.88
C ASN A 478 8.11 -25.48 -20.32
N GLY A 479 7.88 -26.28 -19.29
CA GLY A 479 8.89 -27.12 -18.67
C GLY A 479 9.72 -26.43 -17.60
N THR A 480 9.49 -25.15 -17.31
CA THR A 480 10.12 -24.48 -16.16
C THR A 480 9.65 -25.13 -14.87
N GLN A 481 10.59 -25.69 -14.11
CA GLN A 481 10.31 -26.36 -12.85
C GLN A 481 10.02 -25.33 -11.77
N TYR A 482 8.98 -25.55 -10.96
CA TYR A 482 8.67 -24.77 -9.80
C TYR A 482 9.73 -24.92 -8.71
N GLN A 483 9.86 -23.85 -7.91
CA GLN A 483 10.67 -23.79 -6.71
C GLN A 483 9.83 -23.32 -5.52
N GLN A 484 10.36 -23.37 -4.32
CA GLN A 484 9.89 -22.50 -3.25
C GLN A 484 10.76 -21.23 -3.21
N TYR A 485 10.12 -20.09 -2.94
CA TYR A 485 10.82 -18.82 -2.79
C TYR A 485 10.14 -17.94 -1.74
N TYR A 486 10.81 -16.90 -1.27
CA TYR A 486 10.20 -15.95 -0.36
C TYR A 486 8.87 -15.44 -0.91
N CYS A 487 7.87 -15.26 -0.04
CA CYS A 487 6.59 -14.74 -0.48
C CYS A 487 6.72 -13.25 -0.76
N GLU A 488 6.84 -12.89 -2.03
CA GLU A 488 7.02 -11.52 -2.51
C GLU A 488 5.72 -10.91 -3.02
N GLY A 489 4.64 -11.68 -3.06
CA GLY A 489 3.35 -11.26 -3.56
C GLY A 489 3.26 -11.10 -5.08
N GLY A 490 4.27 -11.49 -5.86
CA GLY A 490 4.28 -11.38 -7.32
C GLY A 490 3.35 -12.39 -8.02
N TYR A 491 2.97 -12.10 -9.27
CA TYR A 491 2.07 -12.96 -10.08
C TYR A 491 2.60 -14.37 -10.30
N GLN A 492 3.92 -14.59 -10.26
CA GLN A 492 4.54 -15.93 -10.36
C GLN A 492 4.18 -16.85 -9.17
N GLN A 493 3.73 -16.29 -8.06
CA GLN A 493 3.31 -17.01 -6.86
C GLN A 493 1.80 -17.15 -6.73
N MET A 494 1.04 -16.56 -7.68
CA MET A 494 -0.41 -16.57 -7.65
C MET A 494 -0.97 -17.69 -8.52
N LEU A 495 -1.94 -18.36 -7.96
CA LEU A 495 -2.52 -19.58 -8.50
C LEU A 495 -4.04 -19.47 -8.55
N ASP A 496 -4.61 -19.79 -9.70
CA ASP A 496 -6.03 -20.01 -9.87
C ASP A 496 -6.33 -21.51 -9.86
N LEU A 497 -7.06 -21.98 -8.87
CA LEU A 497 -7.55 -23.34 -8.75
C LEU A 497 -8.90 -23.44 -9.47
N LYS A 498 -8.92 -24.07 -10.63
CA LYS A 498 -10.12 -24.26 -11.45
C LYS A 498 -10.69 -25.66 -11.22
N PRO A 499 -11.91 -25.81 -10.68
CA PRO A 499 -12.48 -27.12 -10.41
C PRO A 499 -12.58 -27.99 -11.67
N VAL A 500 -12.25 -29.27 -11.54
CA VAL A 500 -12.38 -30.27 -12.61
C VAL A 500 -13.77 -30.88 -12.58
N ALA A 501 -14.52 -30.72 -13.68
CA ALA A 501 -15.89 -31.24 -13.77
C ALA A 501 -15.96 -32.76 -13.46
N GLY A 502 -16.92 -33.14 -12.63
CA GLY A 502 -17.15 -34.53 -12.24
C GLY A 502 -16.15 -35.10 -11.22
N ARG A 503 -15.26 -34.27 -10.63
CA ARG A 503 -14.30 -34.69 -9.62
C ARG A 503 -14.43 -33.83 -8.36
N THR A 504 -14.55 -34.45 -7.22
CA THR A 504 -14.63 -33.76 -5.93
C THR A 504 -13.23 -33.27 -5.49
N ASN A 505 -13.14 -32.04 -4.98
CA ASN A 505 -11.90 -31.42 -4.45
C ASN A 505 -10.70 -31.53 -5.40
N THR A 506 -10.96 -31.59 -6.72
CA THR A 506 -9.93 -31.75 -7.73
C THR A 506 -9.89 -30.52 -8.64
N TYR A 507 -8.70 -30.00 -8.87
CA TYR A 507 -8.49 -28.73 -9.57
C TYR A 507 -7.37 -28.85 -10.60
N THR A 508 -7.50 -28.08 -11.67
CA THR A 508 -6.38 -27.64 -12.49
C THR A 508 -5.83 -26.37 -11.86
N ILE A 509 -4.54 -26.31 -11.57
CA ILE A 509 -3.88 -25.17 -10.90
C ILE A 509 -3.17 -24.35 -11.97
N VAL A 510 -3.59 -23.10 -12.17
CA VAL A 510 -3.08 -22.21 -13.22
C VAL A 510 -2.28 -21.07 -12.59
N ASN A 511 -1.04 -20.89 -13.04
CA ASN A 511 -0.20 -19.76 -12.64
C ASN A 511 -0.67 -18.47 -13.32
N GLU A 512 -0.78 -17.38 -12.59
CA GLU A 512 -1.31 -16.12 -13.12
C GLU A 512 -0.33 -15.34 -14.01
N LEU A 513 0.99 -15.47 -13.76
CA LEU A 513 1.99 -14.82 -14.59
C LEU A 513 1.99 -15.41 -16.00
N SER A 514 2.00 -16.74 -16.10
CA SER A 514 2.21 -17.44 -17.36
C SER A 514 0.92 -17.93 -18.03
N GLY A 515 -0.19 -18.02 -17.28
CA GLY A 515 -1.43 -18.66 -17.71
C GLY A 515 -1.30 -20.17 -17.91
N LYS A 516 -0.20 -20.79 -17.43
CA LYS A 516 0.08 -22.22 -17.60
C LYS A 516 -0.34 -23.03 -16.38
N CYS A 517 -0.56 -24.31 -16.62
CA CYS A 517 -0.94 -25.26 -15.59
C CYS A 517 0.27 -25.82 -14.86
N LEU A 518 0.12 -26.03 -13.55
CA LEU A 518 1.00 -26.90 -12.78
C LEU A 518 0.94 -28.29 -13.38
N ASP A 519 2.10 -28.90 -13.65
CA ASP A 519 2.26 -30.11 -14.46
C ASP A 519 3.32 -31.04 -13.85
N VAL A 520 2.99 -32.30 -13.69
CA VAL A 520 4.02 -33.29 -13.40
C VAL A 520 4.65 -33.71 -14.72
N SER A 521 5.92 -33.36 -14.92
CA SER A 521 6.65 -33.45 -16.16
C SER A 521 6.60 -34.88 -16.76
N GLY A 522 6.22 -34.97 -18.04
CA GLY A 522 6.12 -36.22 -18.79
C GLY A 522 5.06 -37.19 -18.25
N ALA A 523 4.11 -36.73 -17.44
CA ALA A 523 3.13 -37.59 -16.77
C ALA A 523 3.79 -38.76 -16.00
N SER A 524 4.99 -38.53 -15.47
CA SER A 524 5.78 -39.51 -14.76
C SER A 524 5.09 -39.94 -13.46
N THR A 525 5.18 -41.24 -13.12
CA THR A 525 4.64 -41.78 -11.87
C THR A 525 5.71 -42.08 -10.81
N VAL A 526 6.99 -41.76 -11.10
CA VAL A 526 8.10 -42.03 -10.17
C VAL A 526 8.28 -40.90 -9.16
N ASP A 527 8.85 -41.24 -7.97
CA ASP A 527 9.28 -40.24 -7.00
C ASP A 527 10.41 -39.38 -7.57
N GLY A 528 10.39 -38.09 -7.27
CA GLY A 528 11.36 -37.13 -7.75
C GLY A 528 11.07 -36.54 -9.13
N ALA A 529 9.96 -36.93 -9.78
CA ALA A 529 9.58 -36.30 -11.05
C ALA A 529 9.27 -34.80 -10.85
N ALA A 530 9.84 -33.96 -11.71
CA ALA A 530 9.72 -32.52 -11.62
C ALA A 530 8.26 -32.05 -11.71
N VAL A 531 7.90 -31.08 -10.90
CA VAL A 531 6.68 -30.30 -11.03
C VAL A 531 7.03 -29.00 -11.73
N ALA A 532 6.49 -28.78 -12.91
CA ALA A 532 6.81 -27.67 -13.79
C ALA A 532 5.53 -26.96 -14.24
N GLN A 533 5.66 -25.84 -14.91
CA GLN A 533 4.55 -25.27 -15.66
C GLN A 533 4.51 -25.80 -17.10
N TYR A 534 3.32 -26.00 -17.59
CA TYR A 534 3.10 -26.42 -18.98
C TYR A 534 1.76 -25.87 -19.52
N THR A 535 1.67 -25.72 -20.84
CA THR A 535 0.39 -25.36 -21.49
C THR A 535 -0.72 -26.28 -20.99
N CYS A 536 -1.83 -25.70 -20.53
CA CYS A 536 -2.98 -26.48 -20.03
C CYS A 536 -3.55 -27.36 -21.14
N ASN A 537 -3.60 -28.66 -20.91
CA ASN A 537 -3.99 -29.67 -21.91
C ASN A 537 -5.11 -30.62 -21.44
N GLY A 538 -5.56 -30.46 -20.17
CA GLY A 538 -6.62 -31.27 -19.57
C GLY A 538 -6.23 -32.69 -19.20
N GLN A 539 -4.95 -33.04 -19.23
CA GLN A 539 -4.46 -34.38 -18.82
C GLN A 539 -4.40 -34.50 -17.29
N THR A 540 -4.44 -35.72 -16.78
CA THR A 540 -4.51 -35.99 -15.33
C THR A 540 -3.24 -35.67 -14.57
N ASN A 541 -2.09 -35.48 -15.24
CA ASN A 541 -0.85 -34.96 -14.64
C ASN A 541 -0.87 -33.45 -14.38
N GLN A 542 -1.93 -32.76 -14.85
CA GLN A 542 -2.23 -31.35 -14.56
C GLN A 542 -3.42 -31.20 -13.60
N MET A 543 -3.93 -32.29 -13.03
CA MET A 543 -5.05 -32.30 -12.10
C MET A 543 -4.56 -32.70 -10.72
N PHE A 544 -4.96 -31.92 -9.71
CA PHE A 544 -4.54 -32.13 -8.33
C PHE A 544 -5.74 -32.17 -7.40
N THR A 545 -5.78 -33.18 -6.54
CA THR A 545 -6.79 -33.28 -5.48
C THR A 545 -6.25 -32.60 -4.22
N LEU A 546 -7.02 -31.70 -3.63
CA LEU A 546 -6.74 -31.10 -2.32
C LEU A 546 -7.13 -32.08 -1.22
N SER A 547 -6.14 -32.66 -0.53
CA SER A 547 -6.32 -33.53 0.63
C SER A 547 -6.13 -32.72 1.91
N PRO A 548 -7.19 -32.48 2.72
CA PRO A 548 -7.08 -31.65 3.91
C PRO A 548 -6.11 -32.24 4.95
N VAL A 549 -5.30 -31.39 5.57
CA VAL A 549 -4.38 -31.75 6.66
C VAL A 549 -4.82 -31.08 7.95
N THR A 550 -5.47 -31.84 8.83
CA THR A 550 -5.99 -31.33 10.11
C THR A 550 -4.95 -31.34 11.24
N ALA A 551 -3.82 -32.01 11.04
CA ALA A 551 -2.79 -32.21 12.08
C ALA A 551 -2.14 -30.89 12.57
N LEU A 552 -2.19 -29.80 11.78
CA LEU A 552 -1.64 -28.49 12.14
C LEU A 552 -2.69 -27.51 12.67
N GLY A 553 -3.95 -27.94 12.79
CA GLY A 553 -5.03 -27.12 13.35
C GLY A 553 -5.53 -25.98 12.44
N ASN A 554 -5.13 -25.94 11.17
CA ASN A 554 -5.61 -24.96 10.21
C ASN A 554 -6.42 -25.64 9.11
N SER A 555 -7.61 -25.10 8.82
CA SER A 555 -8.54 -25.66 7.82
C SER A 555 -8.09 -25.45 6.36
N HIS A 556 -7.08 -24.61 6.13
CA HIS A 556 -6.56 -24.29 4.81
C HIS A 556 -5.22 -24.98 4.49
N ASP A 557 -4.83 -25.97 5.30
CA ASP A 557 -3.63 -26.79 5.06
C ASP A 557 -3.99 -28.04 4.26
N TYR A 558 -3.29 -28.27 3.15
CA TYR A 558 -3.56 -29.36 2.20
C TYR A 558 -2.29 -30.05 1.76
N GLN A 559 -2.39 -31.35 1.44
CA GLN A 559 -1.54 -32.01 0.46
C GLN A 559 -2.15 -31.82 -0.93
N LEU A 560 -1.33 -31.46 -1.90
CA LEU A 560 -1.72 -31.36 -3.32
C LEU A 560 -1.35 -32.69 -3.99
N VAL A 561 -2.35 -33.55 -4.26
CA VAL A 561 -2.15 -34.91 -4.74
C VAL A 561 -2.39 -34.98 -6.25
N ALA A 562 -1.37 -35.32 -7.03
CA ALA A 562 -1.48 -35.47 -8.48
C ALA A 562 -2.37 -36.67 -8.82
N VAL A 563 -3.41 -36.44 -9.65
CA VAL A 563 -4.44 -37.44 -9.96
C VAL A 563 -3.89 -38.67 -10.71
N HIS A 564 -2.93 -38.49 -11.61
CA HIS A 564 -2.38 -39.58 -12.44
C HIS A 564 -1.48 -40.54 -11.66
N SER A 565 -0.75 -40.05 -10.63
CA SER A 565 0.26 -40.82 -9.91
C SER A 565 -0.14 -41.12 -8.46
N GLY A 566 -1.11 -40.40 -7.90
CA GLY A 566 -1.44 -40.48 -6.48
C GLY A 566 -0.35 -39.92 -5.54
N LYS A 567 0.62 -39.16 -6.07
CA LYS A 567 1.76 -38.60 -5.33
C LYS A 567 1.52 -37.13 -4.98
N CYS A 568 2.17 -36.69 -3.90
CA CYS A 568 2.07 -35.34 -3.36
C CYS A 568 3.11 -34.40 -3.95
N ILE A 569 2.74 -33.12 -4.13
CA ILE A 569 3.66 -32.04 -4.42
C ILE A 569 4.55 -31.82 -3.21
N ASP A 570 5.86 -31.87 -3.41
CA ASP A 570 6.88 -32.02 -2.38
C ASP A 570 8.03 -31.03 -2.60
N VAL A 571 8.49 -30.39 -1.53
CA VAL A 571 9.73 -29.61 -1.57
C VAL A 571 10.91 -30.56 -1.41
N SER A 572 11.77 -30.62 -2.41
CA SER A 572 12.92 -31.53 -2.48
C SER A 572 13.77 -31.48 -1.21
N ASN A 573 14.15 -32.68 -0.72
CA ASN A 573 15.05 -32.87 0.43
C ASN A 573 14.55 -32.24 1.74
N VAL A 574 13.24 -32.03 1.90
CA VAL A 574 12.65 -31.33 3.08
C VAL A 574 13.32 -29.97 3.29
N SER A 575 13.76 -29.32 2.22
CA SER A 575 14.53 -28.09 2.28
C SER A 575 13.70 -26.93 2.84
N THR A 576 14.37 -26.06 3.61
CA THR A 576 13.84 -24.75 4.03
C THR A 576 14.55 -23.60 3.30
N GLN A 577 15.46 -23.92 2.36
CA GLN A 577 16.21 -22.92 1.63
C GLN A 577 15.40 -22.39 0.43
N PRO A 578 15.50 -21.11 0.09
CA PRO A 578 14.94 -20.57 -1.13
C PRO A 578 15.55 -21.28 -2.35
N ARG A 579 14.79 -21.30 -3.45
CA ARG A 579 15.15 -21.99 -4.71
C ARG A 579 15.22 -23.51 -4.62
N ALA A 580 14.74 -24.12 -3.51
CA ALA A 580 14.58 -25.56 -3.48
C ALA A 580 13.47 -25.97 -4.47
N LEU A 581 13.80 -26.94 -5.31
CA LEU A 581 12.94 -27.37 -6.41
C LEU A 581 11.73 -28.16 -5.92
N ILE A 582 10.65 -28.08 -6.67
CA ILE A 582 9.41 -28.81 -6.41
C ILE A 582 9.34 -30.04 -7.31
N HIS A 583 9.04 -31.17 -6.70
CA HIS A 583 8.82 -32.44 -7.38
C HIS A 583 7.58 -33.15 -6.82
N GLN A 584 7.16 -34.26 -7.42
CA GLN A 584 6.23 -35.16 -6.76
C GLN A 584 6.97 -36.23 -5.95
N TRP A 585 6.38 -36.65 -4.85
CA TRP A 585 6.89 -37.73 -4.00
C TRP A 585 5.75 -38.54 -3.39
N THR A 586 6.03 -39.78 -3.00
CA THR A 586 5.05 -40.60 -2.26
C THR A 586 4.52 -39.79 -1.07
N CYS A 587 3.19 -39.69 -0.94
CA CYS A 587 2.57 -38.87 0.10
C CYS A 587 2.93 -39.38 1.50
N ASP A 588 3.38 -38.49 2.36
CA ASP A 588 3.60 -38.78 3.78
C ASP A 588 2.25 -39.08 4.46
N ALA A 589 2.24 -40.06 5.34
CA ALA A 589 1.04 -40.45 6.07
C ALA A 589 0.66 -39.38 7.13
N ALA A 590 -0.63 -39.30 7.46
CA ALA A 590 -1.15 -38.32 8.44
C ALA A 590 -0.39 -38.35 9.79
N SER A 591 0.12 -39.49 10.20
CA SER A 591 0.92 -39.68 11.43
C SER A 591 2.30 -38.98 11.38
N THR A 592 2.84 -38.70 10.20
CA THR A 592 4.17 -38.09 10.02
C THR A 592 4.09 -36.62 9.68
N LEU A 593 2.92 -36.10 9.20
CA LEU A 593 2.73 -34.73 8.77
C LEU A 593 2.95 -33.66 9.86
N GLY A 594 2.90 -34.06 11.15
CA GLY A 594 3.23 -33.16 12.26
C GLY A 594 4.72 -32.78 12.32
N THR A 595 5.61 -33.65 11.79
CA THR A 595 7.07 -33.50 11.82
C THR A 595 7.67 -33.23 10.44
N LYS A 596 7.10 -33.83 9.41
CA LYS A 596 7.46 -33.60 7.99
C LYS A 596 6.40 -32.73 7.32
N LYS A 597 6.72 -31.49 6.98
CA LYS A 597 5.76 -30.50 6.48
C LYS A 597 6.03 -30.07 5.04
N ASN A 598 7.03 -30.63 4.36
CA ASN A 598 7.44 -30.28 3.00
C ASN A 598 6.43 -30.64 1.91
N GLN A 599 5.37 -31.39 2.26
CA GLN A 599 4.22 -31.70 1.39
C GLN A 599 2.94 -30.97 1.82
N ILE A 600 3.02 -30.10 2.82
CA ILE A 600 1.86 -29.36 3.32
C ILE A 600 1.92 -27.93 2.81
N TRP A 601 0.86 -27.56 2.13
CA TRP A 601 0.68 -26.24 1.56
C TRP A 601 -0.51 -25.54 2.16
N ARG A 602 -0.30 -24.37 2.76
CA ARG A 602 -1.39 -23.50 3.19
C ARG A 602 -1.86 -22.67 2.02
N LEU A 603 -3.13 -22.78 1.67
CA LEU A 603 -3.75 -21.96 0.65
C LEU A 603 -4.27 -20.67 1.29
N GLN A 604 -3.69 -19.53 0.90
CA GLN A 604 -4.06 -18.21 1.37
C GLN A 604 -4.71 -17.41 0.25
N GLY A 605 -5.56 -16.44 0.60
CA GLY A 605 -6.14 -15.55 -0.38
C GLY A 605 -5.07 -14.73 -1.11
N LYS A 606 -5.38 -14.30 -2.32
CA LYS A 606 -4.60 -13.29 -3.05
C LYS A 606 -5.27 -11.92 -2.94
N ALA A 607 -4.47 -10.85 -3.02
CA ALA A 607 -4.97 -9.47 -3.08
C ALA A 607 -5.48 -9.10 -4.47
#